data_03677829a1cb96e80e50a44907bcefad
#
_entry.id   03677829a1cb96e80e50a44907bcefad
#
_cell.length_a   1.000
_cell.length_b   1.000
_cell.length_c   1.000
_cell.angle_alpha   90.00
_cell.angle_beta   90.00
_cell.angle_gamma   90.00
#
_symmetry.space_group_name_H-M   'P 1'
#
loop_
_entity.id
_entity.type
_entity.pdbx_description
1 polymer ?
#
loop_
_entity_poly.entity_id
_entity_poly.type
_entity_poly.pdbx_seq_one_letter_code
_entity_poly.pdbx_strand_id
1 'polypeptide(L)'
;MTALKKQHKEELKSKYINRELSWLKFNDRVLLEAQNTENPLYERVKFLSIAGSNLDEFFMVRVAGLYSQIKQEVDSLSSDGLTPEEQMDEVVLETKNLLKKQNKILTQLIIELKKNNISLVKPVNLNTKDKKKLLEIFKEEIYPLLTPSAIDPAHPFPFIINQGRALVMKLRKKK
;
A
#
# COMPACT_ATOMS: atom_id res chain seq x y z
N MET A 1 -32.81 -13.39 4.62
CA MET A 1 -32.63 -13.28 3.14
C MET A 1 -33.40 -14.41 2.47
N THR A 2 -34.39 -14.10 1.63
CA THR A 2 -35.23 -15.14 0.98
C THR A 2 -34.42 -15.93 -0.05
N ALA A 3 -34.71 -17.23 -0.24
CA ALA A 3 -34.02 -18.12 -1.18
C ALA A 3 -33.93 -17.52 -2.62
N LEU A 4 -34.98 -16.83 -3.07
CA LEU A 4 -35.01 -16.12 -4.35
C LEU A 4 -33.95 -15.01 -4.47
N LYS A 5 -33.71 -14.23 -3.42
CA LYS A 5 -32.65 -13.19 -3.42
C LYS A 5 -31.25 -13.80 -3.48
N LYS A 6 -31.04 -14.95 -2.83
CA LYS A 6 -29.78 -15.68 -2.90
C LYS A 6 -29.50 -16.24 -4.30
N GLN A 7 -30.51 -16.83 -4.92
CA GLN A 7 -30.39 -17.39 -6.27
C GLN A 7 -30.10 -16.30 -7.31
N HIS A 8 -30.77 -15.15 -7.23
CA HIS A 8 -30.53 -14.00 -8.13
C HIS A 8 -29.12 -13.43 -7.94
N LYS A 9 -28.61 -13.35 -6.71
CA LYS A 9 -27.24 -12.91 -6.42
C LYS A 9 -26.18 -13.87 -6.99
N GLU A 10 -26.41 -15.19 -6.90
CA GLU A 10 -25.51 -16.18 -7.50
C GLU A 10 -25.51 -16.08 -9.04
N GLU A 11 -26.66 -15.81 -9.64
CA GLU A 11 -26.75 -15.55 -11.09
C GLU A 11 -25.99 -14.31 -11.52
N LEU A 12 -26.08 -13.20 -10.79
CA LEU A 12 -25.32 -11.99 -11.04
C LEU A 12 -23.81 -12.21 -10.91
N LYS A 13 -23.37 -12.90 -9.85
CA LYS A 13 -21.95 -13.29 -9.67
C LYS A 13 -21.42 -14.16 -10.81
N SER A 14 -22.26 -14.97 -11.45
CA SER A 14 -21.84 -15.79 -12.59
C SER A 14 -21.71 -15.00 -13.90
N LYS A 15 -22.44 -13.90 -14.04
CA LYS A 15 -22.48 -13.06 -15.25
C LYS A 15 -21.52 -11.89 -15.22
N TYR A 16 -21.25 -11.33 -14.05
CA TYR A 16 -20.48 -10.11 -13.90
C TYR A 16 -19.27 -10.31 -12.98
N ILE A 17 -18.18 -9.66 -13.31
CA ILE A 17 -16.98 -9.61 -12.50
C ILE A 17 -17.02 -8.33 -11.67
N ASN A 18 -16.77 -8.44 -10.35
CA ASN A 18 -16.62 -7.28 -9.50
C ASN A 18 -15.49 -6.38 -10.01
N ARG A 19 -15.77 -5.11 -10.15
CA ARG A 19 -14.84 -4.13 -10.73
C ARG A 19 -13.59 -3.97 -9.86
N GLU A 20 -13.73 -3.94 -8.53
CA GLU A 20 -12.63 -3.69 -7.61
C GLU A 20 -11.74 -4.94 -7.49
N LEU A 21 -12.34 -6.13 -7.46
CA LEU A 21 -11.61 -7.40 -7.49
C LEU A 21 -10.89 -7.62 -8.82
N SER A 22 -11.52 -7.22 -9.94
CA SER A 22 -10.88 -7.26 -11.26
C SER A 22 -9.64 -6.37 -11.30
N TRP A 23 -9.70 -5.19 -10.66
CA TRP A 23 -8.56 -4.28 -10.57
C TRP A 23 -7.42 -4.89 -9.74
N LEU A 24 -7.72 -5.53 -8.61
CA LEU A 24 -6.71 -6.24 -7.81
C LEU A 24 -6.05 -7.38 -8.59
N LYS A 25 -6.81 -8.13 -9.39
CA LYS A 25 -6.26 -9.14 -10.30
C LYS A 25 -5.38 -8.55 -11.40
N PHE A 26 -5.73 -7.36 -11.91
CA PHE A 26 -4.84 -6.64 -12.82
C PHE A 26 -3.52 -6.29 -12.13
N ASN A 27 -3.55 -5.73 -10.92
CA ASN A 27 -2.34 -5.40 -10.18
C ASN A 27 -1.51 -6.64 -9.80
N ASP A 28 -2.16 -7.79 -9.58
CA ASP A 28 -1.46 -9.07 -9.41
C ASP A 28 -0.68 -9.46 -10.67
N ARG A 29 -1.23 -9.21 -11.87
CA ARG A 29 -0.48 -9.43 -13.13
C ARG A 29 0.72 -8.49 -13.27
N VAL A 30 0.60 -7.23 -12.85
CA VAL A 30 1.74 -6.30 -12.78
C VAL A 30 2.81 -6.84 -11.84
N LEU A 31 2.38 -7.40 -10.70
CA LEU A 31 3.29 -8.00 -9.71
C LEU A 31 3.98 -9.27 -10.25
N LEU A 32 3.32 -10.04 -11.14
CA LEU A 32 3.94 -11.22 -11.79
C LEU A 32 5.16 -10.85 -12.63
N GLU A 33 5.19 -9.66 -13.25
CA GLU A 33 6.36 -9.19 -13.99
C GLU A 33 7.60 -9.03 -13.10
N ALA A 34 7.41 -8.73 -11.81
CA ALA A 34 8.50 -8.73 -10.84
C ALA A 34 9.06 -10.15 -10.55
N GLN A 35 8.28 -11.21 -10.81
CA GLN A 35 8.73 -12.60 -10.68
C GLN A 35 9.36 -13.17 -11.97
N ASN A 36 9.01 -12.59 -13.11
CA ASN A 36 9.48 -13.07 -14.40
C ASN A 36 10.99 -12.88 -14.53
N THR A 37 11.74 -13.97 -14.53
CA THR A 37 13.20 -13.97 -14.59
C THR A 37 13.77 -13.60 -15.98
N GLU A 38 12.95 -13.55 -17.01
CA GLU A 38 13.33 -13.02 -18.32
C GLU A 38 13.48 -11.49 -18.30
N ASN A 39 12.81 -10.82 -17.35
CA ASN A 39 12.99 -9.39 -17.14
C ASN A 39 14.33 -9.10 -16.43
N PRO A 40 15.05 -8.05 -16.83
CA PRO A 40 16.24 -7.59 -16.11
C PRO A 40 15.93 -7.31 -14.62
N LEU A 41 16.88 -7.60 -13.72
CA LEU A 41 16.69 -7.50 -12.28
C LEU A 41 16.13 -6.14 -11.83
N TYR A 42 16.63 -5.04 -12.39
CA TYR A 42 16.13 -3.70 -12.04
C TYR A 42 14.71 -3.43 -12.53
N GLU A 43 14.33 -3.95 -13.69
CA GLU A 43 12.95 -3.86 -14.17
C GLU A 43 12.00 -4.65 -13.25
N ARG A 44 12.44 -5.80 -12.75
CA ARG A 44 11.67 -6.58 -11.77
C ARG A 44 11.45 -5.79 -10.46
N VAL A 45 12.50 -5.11 -9.97
CA VAL A 45 12.37 -4.21 -8.80
C VAL A 45 11.41 -3.06 -9.09
N LYS A 46 11.45 -2.51 -10.30
CA LYS A 46 10.56 -1.44 -10.75
C LYS A 46 9.11 -1.92 -10.81
N PHE A 47 8.83 -3.10 -11.36
CA PHE A 47 7.49 -3.69 -11.37
C PHE A 47 6.94 -3.91 -9.95
N LEU A 48 7.79 -4.35 -9.00
CA LEU A 48 7.40 -4.46 -7.60
C LEU A 48 6.99 -3.09 -7.02
N SER A 49 7.74 -2.04 -7.31
CA SER A 49 7.44 -0.67 -6.90
C SER A 49 6.15 -0.15 -7.52
N ILE A 50 5.94 -0.39 -8.82
CA ILE A 50 4.70 -0.02 -9.53
C ILE A 50 3.50 -0.71 -8.91
N ALA A 51 3.58 -2.01 -8.62
CA ALA A 51 2.49 -2.74 -7.98
C ALA A 51 2.16 -2.19 -6.59
N GLY A 52 3.16 -1.71 -5.84
CA GLY A 52 2.96 -1.04 -4.55
C GLY A 52 2.26 0.31 -4.70
N SER A 53 2.73 1.17 -5.60
CA SER A 53 2.12 2.48 -5.85
C SER A 53 0.69 2.37 -6.39
N ASN A 54 0.44 1.40 -7.25
CA ASN A 54 -0.90 1.11 -7.75
C ASN A 54 -1.85 0.74 -6.61
N LEU A 55 -1.38 -0.06 -5.66
CA LEU A 55 -2.20 -0.45 -4.51
C LEU A 55 -2.52 0.74 -3.60
N ASP A 56 -1.56 1.62 -3.36
CA ASP A 56 -1.78 2.85 -2.60
C ASP A 56 -2.86 3.74 -3.25
N GLU A 57 -2.77 3.95 -4.57
CA GLU A 57 -3.77 4.72 -5.31
C GLU A 57 -5.15 4.06 -5.27
N PHE A 58 -5.20 2.74 -5.41
CA PHE A 58 -6.43 1.98 -5.29
C PHE A 58 -7.12 2.20 -3.94
N PHE A 59 -6.36 2.16 -2.84
CA PHE A 59 -6.91 2.43 -1.51
C PHE A 59 -7.35 3.87 -1.35
N MET A 60 -6.54 4.82 -1.82
CA MET A 60 -6.82 6.25 -1.68
C MET A 60 -8.07 6.69 -2.45
N VAL A 61 -8.37 6.07 -3.60
CA VAL A 61 -9.48 6.48 -4.46
C VAL A 61 -10.67 5.53 -4.33
N ARG A 62 -10.45 4.24 -4.61
CA ARG A 62 -11.55 3.27 -4.76
C ARG A 62 -12.03 2.73 -3.42
N VAL A 63 -11.10 2.29 -2.57
CA VAL A 63 -11.46 1.77 -1.24
C VAL A 63 -12.00 2.90 -0.36
N ALA A 64 -11.45 4.10 -0.44
CA ALA A 64 -11.99 5.28 0.24
C ALA A 64 -13.42 5.61 -0.23
N GLY A 65 -13.69 5.51 -1.53
CA GLY A 65 -15.04 5.67 -2.09
C GLY A 65 -16.02 4.61 -1.56
N LEU A 66 -15.59 3.34 -1.54
CA LEU A 66 -16.38 2.24 -1.00
C LEU A 66 -16.65 2.41 0.50
N TYR A 67 -15.63 2.82 1.27
CA TYR A 67 -15.78 3.15 2.69
C TYR A 67 -16.77 4.29 2.93
N SER A 68 -16.76 5.31 2.06
CA SER A 68 -17.72 6.42 2.12
C SER A 68 -19.16 5.95 1.88
N GLN A 69 -19.38 5.02 0.95
CA GLN A 69 -20.69 4.41 0.71
C GLN A 69 -21.19 3.65 1.95
N ILE A 70 -20.34 2.85 2.57
CA ILE A 70 -20.66 2.14 3.81
C ILE A 70 -21.05 3.12 4.92
N LYS A 71 -20.24 4.18 5.11
CA LYS A 71 -20.48 5.19 6.16
C LYS A 71 -21.79 5.97 5.96
N GLN A 72 -22.22 6.13 4.71
CA GLN A 72 -23.47 6.82 4.34
C GLN A 72 -24.65 5.85 4.22
N GLU A 73 -24.48 4.59 4.57
CA GLU A 73 -25.50 3.53 4.49
C GLU A 73 -26.16 3.44 3.10
N VAL A 74 -25.34 3.59 2.05
CA VAL A 74 -25.81 3.55 0.68
C VAL A 74 -26.27 2.14 0.31
N ASP A 75 -27.54 1.95 0.09
CA ASP A 75 -28.14 0.65 -0.27
C ASP A 75 -28.11 0.43 -1.80
N SER A 76 -26.88 0.42 -2.39
CA SER A 76 -26.68 0.13 -3.80
C SER A 76 -25.85 -1.12 -3.99
N LEU A 77 -26.29 -2.02 -4.88
CA LEU A 77 -25.55 -3.23 -5.22
C LEU A 77 -24.60 -2.96 -6.39
N SER A 78 -23.44 -3.58 -6.36
CA SER A 78 -22.56 -3.68 -7.54
C SER A 78 -23.18 -4.55 -8.64
N SER A 79 -22.63 -4.51 -9.83
CA SER A 79 -23.16 -5.27 -10.99
C SER A 79 -23.19 -6.78 -10.73
N ASP A 80 -22.30 -7.30 -9.91
CA ASP A 80 -22.24 -8.70 -9.45
C ASP A 80 -23.10 -8.98 -8.20
N GLY A 81 -23.91 -8.00 -7.75
CA GLY A 81 -24.89 -8.14 -6.68
C GLY A 81 -24.31 -8.07 -5.25
N LEU A 82 -23.09 -7.55 -5.06
CA LEU A 82 -22.50 -7.35 -3.74
C LEU A 82 -22.91 -6.01 -3.13
N THR A 83 -23.18 -5.99 -1.82
CA THR A 83 -23.30 -4.74 -1.06
C THR A 83 -21.93 -4.07 -0.91
N PRO A 84 -21.88 -2.76 -0.54
CA PRO A 84 -20.59 -2.11 -0.26
C PRO A 84 -19.76 -2.81 0.81
N GLU A 85 -20.36 -3.34 1.87
CA GLU A 85 -19.69 -4.08 2.94
C GLU A 85 -19.11 -5.40 2.41
N GLU A 86 -19.91 -6.17 1.64
CA GLU A 86 -19.44 -7.42 1.05
C GLU A 86 -18.29 -7.21 0.07
N GLN A 87 -18.34 -6.13 -0.72
CA GLN A 87 -17.23 -5.74 -1.58
C GLN A 87 -15.98 -5.40 -0.77
N MET A 88 -16.13 -4.66 0.34
CA MET A 88 -15.02 -4.30 1.22
C MET A 88 -14.35 -5.54 1.81
N ASP A 89 -15.14 -6.52 2.28
CA ASP A 89 -14.61 -7.76 2.85
C ASP A 89 -13.80 -8.56 1.81
N GLU A 90 -14.32 -8.71 0.60
CA GLU A 90 -13.62 -9.39 -0.48
C GLU A 90 -12.36 -8.63 -0.92
N VAL A 91 -12.40 -7.30 -1.03
CA VAL A 91 -11.25 -6.44 -1.33
C VAL A 91 -10.16 -6.58 -0.27
N VAL A 92 -10.52 -6.56 1.02
CA VAL A 92 -9.56 -6.73 2.13
C VAL A 92 -8.90 -8.11 2.07
N LEU A 93 -9.66 -9.16 1.79
CA LEU A 93 -9.14 -10.53 1.67
C LEU A 93 -8.14 -10.65 0.51
N GLU A 94 -8.52 -10.20 -0.69
CA GLU A 94 -7.65 -10.24 -1.88
C GLU A 94 -6.41 -9.37 -1.71
N THR A 95 -6.54 -8.20 -1.10
CA THR A 95 -5.40 -7.33 -0.78
C THR A 95 -4.41 -8.02 0.17
N LYS A 96 -4.88 -8.72 1.20
CA LYS A 96 -3.99 -9.50 2.09
C LYS A 96 -3.20 -10.57 1.34
N ASN A 97 -3.84 -11.24 0.37
CA ASN A 97 -3.17 -12.24 -0.48
C ASN A 97 -2.11 -11.59 -1.37
N LEU A 98 -2.44 -10.47 -2.00
CA LEU A 98 -1.53 -9.70 -2.85
C LEU A 98 -0.31 -9.21 -2.06
N LEU A 99 -0.50 -8.66 -0.85
CA LEU A 99 0.57 -8.19 0.02
C LEU A 99 1.50 -9.33 0.48
N LYS A 100 0.97 -10.53 0.78
CA LYS A 100 1.80 -11.70 1.09
C LYS A 100 2.69 -12.08 -0.09
N LYS A 101 2.13 -12.08 -1.31
CA LYS A 101 2.87 -12.36 -2.55
C LYS A 101 3.94 -11.30 -2.80
N GLN A 102 3.60 -10.02 -2.66
CA GLN A 102 4.51 -8.89 -2.80
C GLN A 102 5.71 -9.00 -1.84
N ASN A 103 5.48 -9.30 -0.57
CA ASN A 103 6.53 -9.49 0.42
C ASN A 103 7.45 -10.68 0.10
N LYS A 104 6.90 -11.78 -0.42
CA LYS A 104 7.71 -12.92 -0.87
C LYS A 104 8.62 -12.53 -2.04
N ILE A 105 8.10 -11.82 -3.02
CA ILE A 105 8.86 -11.33 -4.18
C ILE A 105 9.94 -10.35 -3.73
N LEU A 106 9.61 -9.40 -2.85
CA LEU A 106 10.58 -8.45 -2.28
C LEU A 106 11.76 -9.19 -1.64
N THR A 107 11.47 -10.20 -0.82
CA THR A 107 12.51 -11.00 -0.15
C THR A 107 13.44 -11.70 -1.16
N GLN A 108 12.89 -12.25 -2.24
CA GLN A 108 13.65 -12.88 -3.31
C GLN A 108 14.52 -11.86 -4.04
N LEU A 109 13.95 -10.71 -4.43
CA LEU A 109 14.68 -9.64 -5.13
C LEU A 109 15.80 -9.06 -4.29
N ILE A 110 15.64 -8.91 -2.97
CA ILE A 110 16.72 -8.47 -2.06
C ILE A 110 17.91 -9.45 -2.10
N ILE A 111 17.64 -10.75 -2.15
CA ILE A 111 18.71 -11.78 -2.25
C ILE A 111 19.43 -11.67 -3.60
N GLU A 112 18.69 -11.50 -4.70
CA GLU A 112 19.26 -11.36 -6.03
C GLU A 112 20.05 -10.07 -6.20
N LEU A 113 19.56 -8.95 -5.66
CA LEU A 113 20.28 -7.68 -5.61
C LEU A 113 21.63 -7.84 -4.89
N LYS A 114 21.64 -8.54 -3.76
CA LYS A 114 22.87 -8.78 -2.99
C LYS A 114 23.90 -9.57 -3.81
N LYS A 115 23.48 -10.55 -4.60
CA LYS A 115 24.36 -11.30 -5.52
C LYS A 115 24.97 -10.40 -6.61
N ASN A 116 24.29 -9.29 -6.94
CA ASN A 116 24.75 -8.28 -7.89
C ASN A 116 25.42 -7.06 -7.21
N ASN A 117 25.96 -7.25 -6.00
CA ASN A 117 26.67 -6.23 -5.22
C ASN A 117 25.82 -5.02 -4.79
N ILE A 118 24.49 -5.21 -4.73
CA ILE A 118 23.55 -4.16 -4.28
C ILE A 118 22.91 -4.63 -2.99
N SER A 119 23.10 -3.89 -1.92
CA SER A 119 22.59 -4.25 -0.61
C SER A 119 21.74 -3.14 -0.01
N LEU A 120 20.54 -3.50 0.44
CA LEU A 120 19.71 -2.64 1.30
C LEU A 120 20.18 -2.84 2.75
N VAL A 121 20.91 -1.87 3.28
CA VAL A 121 21.54 -1.97 4.58
C VAL A 121 20.75 -1.16 5.62
N LYS A 122 20.46 -1.75 6.77
CA LYS A 122 19.86 -1.01 7.89
C LYS A 122 20.93 -0.09 8.52
N PRO A 123 20.58 1.13 8.96
CA PRO A 123 21.54 2.07 9.55
C PRO A 123 22.36 1.48 10.71
N VAL A 124 21.78 0.57 11.48
CA VAL A 124 22.47 -0.12 12.60
C VAL A 124 23.66 -0.96 12.13
N ASN A 125 23.61 -1.48 10.90
CA ASN A 125 24.63 -2.35 10.32
C ASN A 125 25.73 -1.59 9.54
N LEU A 126 25.63 -0.27 9.45
CA LEU A 126 26.64 0.54 8.77
C LEU A 126 27.90 0.67 9.63
N ASN A 127 29.06 0.75 8.99
CA ASN A 127 30.32 1.08 9.63
C ASN A 127 30.35 2.56 10.08
N THR A 128 31.32 2.92 10.91
CA THR A 128 31.44 4.25 11.49
C THR A 128 31.66 5.35 10.44
N LYS A 129 32.39 5.05 9.36
CA LYS A 129 32.66 6.00 8.28
C LYS A 129 31.38 6.35 7.52
N ASP A 130 30.59 5.34 7.17
CA ASP A 130 29.33 5.54 6.43
C ASP A 130 28.28 6.23 7.31
N LYS A 131 28.21 5.88 8.61
CA LYS A 131 27.34 6.60 9.55
C LYS A 131 27.67 8.07 9.65
N LYS A 132 28.98 8.42 9.71
CA LYS A 132 29.43 9.81 9.74
C LYS A 132 29.00 10.55 8.48
N LYS A 133 29.25 9.97 7.29
CA LYS A 133 28.85 10.56 6.01
C LYS A 133 27.32 10.77 5.91
N LEU A 134 26.53 9.78 6.33
CA LEU A 134 25.06 9.93 6.35
C LEU A 134 24.60 11.02 7.32
N LEU A 135 25.27 11.18 8.47
CA LEU A 135 24.95 12.24 9.40
C LEU A 135 25.27 13.62 8.84
N GLU A 136 26.36 13.76 8.08
CA GLU A 136 26.74 14.99 7.39
C GLU A 136 25.66 15.34 6.35
N ILE A 137 25.30 14.40 5.45
CA ILE A 137 24.23 14.58 4.47
C ILE A 137 22.90 14.95 5.15
N PHE A 138 22.55 14.26 6.25
CA PHE A 138 21.33 14.59 6.99
C PHE A 138 21.32 16.01 7.50
N LYS A 139 22.42 16.48 8.09
CA LYS A 139 22.54 17.82 8.67
C LYS A 139 22.53 18.92 7.61
N GLU A 140 23.16 18.68 6.47
CA GLU A 140 23.36 19.69 5.43
C GLU A 140 22.18 19.76 4.45
N GLU A 141 21.59 18.60 4.11
CA GLU A 141 20.59 18.54 3.03
C GLU A 141 19.17 18.25 3.52
N ILE A 142 19.00 17.49 4.62
CA ILE A 142 17.68 17.05 5.07
C ILE A 142 17.16 17.88 6.23
N TYR A 143 17.98 18.03 7.29
CA TYR A 143 17.56 18.70 8.51
C TYR A 143 17.04 20.13 8.31
N PRO A 144 17.65 20.97 7.43
CA PRO A 144 17.15 22.32 7.17
C PRO A 144 15.75 22.37 6.53
N LEU A 145 15.33 21.29 5.87
CA LEU A 145 14.02 21.19 5.22
C LEU A 145 12.91 20.68 6.16
N LEU A 146 13.27 20.17 7.33
CA LEU A 146 12.30 19.65 8.29
C LEU A 146 11.57 20.79 8.99
N THR A 147 10.26 20.79 8.89
CA THR A 147 9.40 21.76 9.57
C THR A 147 8.64 21.04 10.69
N PRO A 148 9.03 21.21 11.98
CA PRO A 148 8.29 20.64 13.08
C PRO A 148 6.94 21.35 13.25
N SER A 149 5.86 20.58 13.39
CA SER A 149 4.53 21.08 13.66
C SER A 149 4.06 20.57 15.02
N ALA A 150 3.49 21.46 15.83
CA ALA A 150 2.87 21.06 17.09
C ALA A 150 1.46 20.49 16.82
N ILE A 151 1.13 19.42 17.52
CA ILE A 151 -0.23 18.86 17.55
C ILE A 151 -0.77 19.10 18.97
N ASP A 152 -1.68 20.03 19.10
CA ASP A 152 -2.35 20.38 20.35
C ASP A 152 -3.81 20.76 20.07
N PRO A 153 -4.65 20.99 21.11
CA PRO A 153 -6.05 21.35 20.90
C PRO A 153 -6.28 22.66 20.13
N ALA A 154 -5.28 23.55 20.04
CA ALA A 154 -5.36 24.84 19.35
C ALA A 154 -4.93 24.75 17.87
N HIS A 155 -4.24 23.68 17.49
CA HIS A 155 -3.75 23.48 16.13
C HIS A 155 -4.41 22.26 15.49
N PRO A 156 -4.94 22.40 14.26
CA PRO A 156 -5.51 21.26 13.55
C PRO A 156 -4.44 20.22 13.23
N PHE A 157 -4.85 18.96 13.12
CA PHE A 157 -3.95 17.89 12.71
C PHE A 157 -3.35 18.20 11.33
N PRO A 158 -2.02 18.12 11.15
CA PRO A 158 -1.38 18.45 9.89
C PRO A 158 -1.81 17.49 8.78
N PHE A 159 -1.98 18.02 7.57
CA PHE A 159 -2.23 17.20 6.40
C PHE A 159 -0.97 16.39 6.04
N ILE A 160 -1.10 15.06 6.11
CA ILE A 160 -0.03 14.14 5.67
C ILE A 160 -0.38 13.68 4.27
N ILE A 161 0.49 14.00 3.31
CA ILE A 161 0.32 13.57 1.93
C ILE A 161 0.39 12.05 1.79
N ASN A 162 -0.24 11.50 0.74
CA ASN A 162 -0.15 10.07 0.47
C ASN A 162 1.32 9.66 0.27
N GLN A 163 1.70 8.48 0.78
CA GLN A 163 3.08 7.99 0.86
C GLN A 163 4.04 8.91 1.64
N GLY A 164 3.52 9.95 2.28
CA GLY A 164 4.30 10.83 3.15
C GLY A 164 4.82 10.10 4.38
N ARG A 165 5.99 10.50 4.86
CA ARG A 165 6.56 9.99 6.11
C ARG A 165 6.61 11.10 7.13
N ALA A 166 6.15 10.82 8.34
CA ALA A 166 6.19 11.75 9.46
C ALA A 166 6.84 11.08 10.68
N LEU A 167 7.63 11.84 11.41
CA LEU A 167 8.14 11.43 12.71
C LEU A 167 7.28 12.07 13.78
N VAL A 168 6.64 11.26 14.61
CA VAL A 168 5.81 11.74 15.72
C VAL A 168 6.58 11.58 17.02
N MET A 169 6.74 12.68 17.76
CA MET A 169 7.46 12.69 19.05
C MET A 169 6.53 13.18 20.15
N LYS A 170 6.39 12.37 21.20
CA LYS A 170 5.66 12.78 22.40
C LYS A 170 6.60 13.57 23.33
N LEU A 171 6.29 14.83 23.51
CA LEU A 171 7.06 15.70 24.38
C LEU A 171 6.44 15.77 25.78
N ARG A 172 7.26 15.89 26.81
CA ARG A 172 6.85 16.11 28.18
C ARG A 172 7.54 17.38 28.68
N LYS A 173 6.76 18.35 29.17
CA LYS A 173 7.35 19.53 29.81
C LYS A 173 8.10 19.10 31.08
N LYS A 174 9.39 19.42 31.18
CA LYS A 174 10.12 19.30 32.44
C LYS A 174 9.47 20.24 33.46
N LYS A 175 9.12 19.69 34.63
CA LYS A 175 8.74 20.51 35.78
C LYS A 175 9.95 21.26 36.30
#